data_0db4cdbe7ac14b1e1e078c0c7fe3fd19
#
_entry.id   0db4cdbe7ac14b1e1e078c0c7fe3fd19
#
_cell.length_a   1.000
_cell.length_b   1.000
_cell.length_c   1.000
_cell.angle_alpha   90.00
_cell.angle_beta   90.00
_cell.angle_gamma   90.00
#
_symmetry.space_group_name_H-M   'P 1'
#
loop_
_entity.id
_entity.type
_entity.pdbx_description
1 polymer ?
#
loop_
_entity_poly.entity_id
_entity_poly.type
_entity_poly.pdbx_seq_one_letter_code
_entity_poly.pdbx_strand_id
1 'polypeptide(L)'
;MSSLNEIIIKVEVFSQPKKTIMDEIKPNLNVPTFFLCDKEMNEKNFVKAGDPNETELASFDELNSENCEMFLDNEKINFEKYHTFTKEGIYTIKYVLKNKITTCKKMFLHCLYIKSIDLTNFNSEDVTDMSLMFINCFNLEEINFGNFRTSKVTNMEGMFECCISLQKLDVSSFDTSNVENMNSMFAVCISLQELNLSNFNTEKVKDMNTLFGGLMTMNILDLSSFSSTNLTIMNFMFKNCFSLKEIKFSNKFKPDKIKDMYMAFMNCDNLEIVQCSEDLYDVFVEKETDIYNLEKVKFVSIDGPKPELKEFKSQYHEHILKKESIKNSVICEGCSLNYKDEIMFSCKECNFNICEICIKMENKKGYIALKGVVHQHEMKVKSNPKVYNCKNCKEIIPVNTGYYCEVCDIAYCKKCTSNFILNYILSLSQK
;
A
#
# COMPACT_ATOMS: atom_id res chain seq x y z
N MET A 1 43.14 -0.66 -10.57
CA MET A 1 42.62 0.71 -10.55
C MET A 1 41.51 0.72 -9.51
N SER A 2 41.65 1.50 -8.44
CA SER A 2 40.54 1.67 -7.49
C SER A 2 39.39 2.28 -8.25
N SER A 3 38.21 1.64 -8.23
CA SER A 3 37.01 2.24 -8.77
C SER A 3 36.80 3.61 -8.12
N LEU A 4 36.59 4.64 -8.91
CA LEU A 4 36.23 5.96 -8.41
C LEU A 4 34.96 5.81 -7.57
N ASN A 5 34.95 6.41 -6.38
CA ASN A 5 33.78 6.48 -5.52
C ASN A 5 33.26 7.90 -5.58
N GLU A 6 32.28 8.16 -6.48
CA GLU A 6 31.85 9.52 -6.79
C GLU A 6 30.34 9.66 -6.91
N ILE A 7 29.85 10.85 -6.60
CA ILE A 7 28.47 11.29 -6.77
C ILE A 7 28.49 12.50 -7.69
N ILE A 8 27.70 12.49 -8.74
CA ILE A 8 27.57 13.62 -9.67
C ILE A 8 26.14 14.16 -9.62
N ILE A 9 26.02 15.46 -9.36
CA ILE A 9 24.74 16.16 -9.23
C ILE A 9 24.67 17.24 -10.32
N LYS A 10 23.54 17.37 -10.99
CA LYS A 10 23.26 18.49 -11.89
C LYS A 10 22.17 19.38 -11.33
N VAL A 11 22.39 20.67 -11.42
CA VAL A 11 21.48 21.73 -11.03
C VAL A 11 21.28 22.68 -12.20
N GLU A 12 20.03 23.06 -12.48
CA GLU A 12 19.70 24.07 -13.48
C GLU A 12 19.22 25.36 -12.79
N VAL A 13 19.93 26.47 -12.97
CA VAL A 13 19.67 27.76 -12.32
C VAL A 13 19.08 28.74 -13.32
N PHE A 14 18.03 29.46 -12.94
CA PHE A 14 17.26 30.38 -13.75
C PHE A 14 17.33 31.82 -13.23
N SER A 15 17.25 32.82 -14.12
CA SER A 15 17.23 34.24 -13.74
C SER A 15 15.88 34.75 -13.26
N GLN A 16 14.79 34.10 -13.68
CA GLN A 16 13.43 34.47 -13.26
C GLN A 16 12.55 33.22 -13.06
N PRO A 17 11.75 33.17 -12.00
CA PRO A 17 10.77 32.09 -11.84
C PRO A 17 9.70 32.20 -12.93
N LYS A 18 9.44 31.14 -13.66
CA LYS A 18 8.24 31.02 -14.50
C LYS A 18 7.04 30.87 -13.58
N LYS A 19 5.92 31.56 -13.89
CA LYS A 19 4.73 31.73 -13.01
C LYS A 19 3.83 30.50 -12.88
N THR A 20 4.35 29.35 -12.52
CA THR A 20 3.51 28.20 -12.11
C THR A 20 3.80 27.85 -10.65
N ILE A 21 2.89 27.17 -9.95
CA ILE A 21 3.11 26.73 -8.55
C ILE A 21 4.40 25.92 -8.39
N MET A 22 4.83 25.23 -9.45
CA MET A 22 6.10 24.49 -9.51
C MET A 22 7.31 25.39 -9.74
N ASP A 23 7.11 26.61 -10.21
CA ASP A 23 8.21 27.55 -10.57
C ASP A 23 8.73 28.30 -9.34
N GLU A 24 7.97 28.34 -8.24
CA GLU A 24 8.43 28.90 -6.94
C GLU A 24 9.53 28.03 -6.29
N ILE A 25 9.67 26.77 -6.79
CA ILE A 25 10.61 25.77 -6.27
C ILE A 25 11.91 25.71 -7.10
N LYS A 26 12.07 26.54 -8.17
CA LYS A 26 13.28 26.54 -8.99
C LYS A 26 14.38 27.41 -8.38
N PRO A 27 15.66 26.99 -8.49
CA PRO A 27 16.75 27.77 -7.96
C PRO A 27 16.85 29.10 -8.70
N ASN A 28 16.79 30.16 -7.96
CA ASN A 28 16.99 31.52 -8.47
C ASN A 28 18.44 31.96 -8.27
N LEU A 29 18.88 32.92 -9.11
CA LEU A 29 20.17 33.58 -8.92
C LEU A 29 20.25 34.17 -7.49
N ASN A 30 21.44 34.04 -6.90
CA ASN A 30 21.77 34.58 -5.57
C ASN A 30 20.99 33.95 -4.41
N VAL A 31 20.40 32.74 -4.60
CA VAL A 31 19.78 31.96 -3.54
C VAL A 31 20.65 30.73 -3.26
N PRO A 32 20.90 30.37 -1.99
CA PRO A 32 21.61 29.14 -1.66
C PRO A 32 20.92 27.90 -2.23
N THR A 33 21.66 27.11 -3.00
CA THR A 33 21.20 25.86 -3.61
C THR A 33 21.87 24.70 -2.90
N PHE A 34 21.10 23.93 -2.16
CA PHE A 34 21.62 22.82 -1.35
C PHE A 34 21.78 21.55 -2.17
N PHE A 35 22.88 20.84 -1.96
CA PHE A 35 23.24 19.58 -2.62
C PHE A 35 23.31 18.40 -1.67
N LEU A 36 23.52 18.68 -0.38
CA LEU A 36 23.48 17.73 0.70
C LEU A 36 22.63 18.29 1.82
N CYS A 37 21.99 17.41 2.58
CA CYS A 37 21.18 17.82 3.72
C CYS A 37 22.01 18.60 4.73
N ASP A 38 21.51 19.76 5.13
CA ASP A 38 22.16 20.68 6.08
C ASP A 38 21.20 21.22 7.12
N LYS A 39 21.70 21.38 8.34
CA LYS A 39 20.92 21.90 9.47
C LYS A 39 20.38 23.30 9.23
N GLU A 40 21.21 24.21 8.68
CA GLU A 40 20.83 25.60 8.40
C GLU A 40 19.71 25.68 7.37
N MET A 41 19.71 24.79 6.36
CA MET A 41 18.63 24.67 5.38
C MET A 41 17.31 24.32 6.06
N ASN A 42 17.33 23.32 6.95
CA ASN A 42 16.13 22.87 7.66
C ASN A 42 15.56 23.97 8.55
N GLU A 43 16.42 24.72 9.29
CA GLU A 43 16.00 25.86 10.09
C GLU A 43 15.32 26.97 9.29
N LYS A 44 15.85 27.32 8.11
CA LYS A 44 15.33 28.41 7.28
C LYS A 44 14.03 28.07 6.52
N ASN A 45 13.92 26.85 6.02
CA ASN A 45 12.85 26.47 5.10
C ASN A 45 11.67 25.78 5.76
N PHE A 46 11.86 25.05 6.86
CA PHE A 46 10.85 24.12 7.38
C PHE A 46 10.37 24.40 8.81
N VAL A 47 11.15 25.03 9.68
CA VAL A 47 10.68 25.43 11.03
C VAL A 47 9.47 26.36 10.98
N LYS A 48 9.26 27.06 9.85
CA LYS A 48 8.04 27.90 9.63
C LYS A 48 6.81 27.08 9.24
N ALA A 49 6.93 25.83 8.81
CA ALA A 49 5.82 25.00 8.38
C ALA A 49 5.06 24.31 9.53
N GLY A 50 5.57 24.37 10.76
CA GLY A 50 4.82 23.95 11.95
C GLY A 50 4.61 22.46 12.12
N ASP A 51 5.46 21.59 11.57
CA ASP A 51 5.41 20.16 11.84
C ASP A 51 6.04 19.87 13.22
N PRO A 52 5.23 19.44 14.22
CA PRO A 52 5.73 19.18 15.57
C PRO A 52 6.62 17.95 15.72
N ASN A 53 6.79 17.14 14.65
CA ASN A 53 7.60 15.92 14.67
C ASN A 53 9.04 16.09 14.15
N GLU A 54 9.40 17.26 13.61
CA GLU A 54 10.77 17.55 13.17
C GLU A 54 11.61 18.15 14.30
N THR A 55 11.73 17.45 15.42
CA THR A 55 12.51 17.93 16.58
C THR A 55 14.03 17.71 16.45
N GLU A 56 14.50 17.00 15.43
CA GLU A 56 15.94 16.87 15.15
C GLU A 56 16.27 17.55 13.81
N LEU A 57 16.89 18.72 13.90
CA LEU A 57 17.48 19.39 12.75
C LEU A 57 18.47 18.46 12.06
N ALA A 58 18.03 17.89 10.93
CA ALA A 58 18.79 16.90 10.21
C ALA A 58 19.99 17.53 9.50
N SER A 59 21.14 16.88 9.58
CA SER A 59 22.29 17.15 8.76
C SER A 59 22.90 15.84 8.30
N PHE A 60 23.41 15.79 7.07
CA PHE A 60 24.17 14.67 6.58
C PHE A 60 25.66 14.95 6.76
N ASP A 61 26.25 14.38 7.78
CA ASP A 61 27.62 14.66 8.21
C ASP A 61 28.65 13.56 7.87
N GLU A 62 28.20 12.49 7.22
CA GLU A 62 29.06 11.40 6.71
C GLU A 62 30.04 11.92 5.63
N LEU A 63 29.68 13.00 4.90
CA LEU A 63 30.58 13.68 3.97
C LEU A 63 31.01 15.04 4.52
N ASN A 64 32.33 15.29 4.48
CA ASN A 64 32.95 16.50 4.98
C ASN A 64 34.28 16.76 4.24
N SER A 65 34.95 17.88 4.53
CA SER A 65 36.21 18.29 3.90
C SER A 65 37.37 17.32 4.09
N GLU A 66 37.32 16.45 5.10
CA GLU A 66 38.40 15.50 5.39
C GLU A 66 38.30 14.25 4.51
N ASN A 67 37.05 13.77 4.27
CA ASN A 67 36.80 12.51 3.60
C ASN A 67 36.24 12.64 2.17
N CYS A 68 35.97 13.87 1.69
CA CYS A 68 35.41 14.13 0.40
C CYS A 68 36.09 15.31 -0.31
N GLU A 69 36.38 15.17 -1.61
CA GLU A 69 36.77 16.26 -2.49
C GLU A 69 35.55 16.71 -3.30
N MET A 70 35.43 18.02 -3.53
CA MET A 70 34.33 18.60 -4.26
C MET A 70 34.82 19.35 -5.48
N PHE A 71 34.06 19.23 -6.59
CA PHE A 71 34.31 19.93 -7.85
C PHE A 71 33.02 20.59 -8.32
N LEU A 72 33.14 21.83 -8.82
CA LEU A 72 32.10 22.56 -9.54
C LEU A 72 32.56 22.76 -10.99
N ASP A 73 31.80 22.23 -11.94
CA ASP A 73 32.13 22.23 -13.39
C ASP A 73 33.57 21.76 -13.68
N ASN A 74 34.03 20.72 -12.99
CA ASN A 74 35.36 20.12 -13.00
C ASN A 74 36.45 20.96 -12.31
N GLU A 75 36.20 22.14 -11.82
CA GLU A 75 37.12 22.90 -11.02
C GLU A 75 37.05 22.47 -9.54
N LYS A 76 38.19 22.13 -8.94
CA LYS A 76 38.24 21.75 -7.53
C LYS A 76 37.96 22.96 -6.65
N ILE A 77 36.98 22.83 -5.77
CA ILE A 77 36.61 23.86 -4.80
C ILE A 77 36.66 23.30 -3.36
N ASN A 78 36.50 24.17 -2.38
CA ASN A 78 36.36 23.77 -1.02
C ASN A 78 35.04 22.96 -0.85
N PHE A 79 35.05 21.98 0.06
CA PHE A 79 33.85 21.23 0.35
C PHE A 79 32.76 22.15 0.92
N GLU A 80 31.58 22.09 0.32
CA GLU A 80 30.37 22.77 0.80
C GLU A 80 29.14 21.90 0.55
N LYS A 81 28.10 22.10 1.35
CA LYS A 81 26.81 21.41 1.21
C LYS A 81 25.82 22.22 0.34
N TYR A 82 26.09 23.47 0.10
CA TYR A 82 25.32 24.37 -0.77
C TYR A 82 26.21 25.37 -1.50
N HIS A 83 25.70 25.95 -2.58
CA HIS A 83 26.37 26.99 -3.35
C HIS A 83 25.39 28.08 -3.74
N THR A 84 25.87 29.33 -3.86
CA THR A 84 25.07 30.46 -4.37
C THR A 84 25.52 30.83 -5.77
N PHE A 85 24.71 30.50 -6.76
CA PHE A 85 24.99 30.78 -8.15
C PHE A 85 24.68 32.23 -8.51
N THR A 86 25.58 32.87 -9.24
CA THR A 86 25.47 34.28 -9.69
C THR A 86 25.11 34.41 -11.17
N LYS A 87 25.05 33.30 -11.91
CA LYS A 87 24.67 33.23 -13.32
C LYS A 87 23.73 32.11 -13.59
N GLU A 88 22.88 32.27 -14.60
CA GLU A 88 22.05 31.17 -15.10
C GLU A 88 22.91 30.09 -15.74
N GLY A 89 22.44 28.88 -15.73
CA GLY A 89 23.08 27.77 -16.41
C GLY A 89 22.80 26.42 -15.76
N ILE A 90 23.38 25.40 -16.37
CA ILE A 90 23.42 24.05 -15.83
C ILE A 90 24.78 23.84 -15.20
N TYR A 91 24.81 23.54 -13.92
CA TYR A 91 26.02 23.32 -13.16
C TYR A 91 26.16 21.85 -12.77
N THR A 92 27.40 21.37 -12.77
CA THR A 92 27.72 19.99 -12.34
C THR A 92 28.52 20.02 -11.05
N ILE A 93 27.99 19.44 -10.02
CA ILE A 93 28.65 19.25 -8.72
C ILE A 93 29.12 17.80 -8.65
N LYS A 94 30.38 17.58 -8.36
CA LYS A 94 30.93 16.26 -8.17
C LYS A 94 31.59 16.13 -6.80
N TYR A 95 31.17 15.11 -6.06
CA TYR A 95 31.81 14.68 -4.84
C TYR A 95 32.63 13.41 -5.09
N VAL A 96 33.88 13.42 -4.71
CA VAL A 96 34.78 12.24 -4.77
C VAL A 96 35.10 11.80 -3.36
N LEU A 97 34.57 10.65 -2.98
CA LEU A 97 34.68 10.12 -1.63
C LEU A 97 35.99 9.34 -1.47
N LYS A 98 36.76 9.65 -0.43
CA LYS A 98 37.98 8.94 -0.08
C LYS A 98 37.72 7.64 0.68
N ASN A 99 36.59 7.61 1.40
CA ASN A 99 36.20 6.48 2.25
C ASN A 99 34.81 5.97 1.81
N LYS A 100 34.51 4.72 2.19
CA LYS A 100 33.15 4.18 2.12
C LYS A 100 32.31 4.81 3.23
N ILE A 101 31.01 4.99 2.95
CA ILE A 101 30.03 5.39 3.96
C ILE A 101 29.14 4.21 4.31
N THR A 102 28.50 4.26 5.47
CA THR A 102 27.68 3.18 6.02
C THR A 102 26.18 3.51 6.03
N THR A 103 25.84 4.77 5.84
CA THR A 103 24.48 5.24 5.73
C THR A 103 24.34 6.29 4.63
N CYS A 104 23.19 6.25 3.92
CA CYS A 104 22.73 7.33 3.06
C CYS A 104 21.48 8.02 3.62
N LYS A 105 21.13 7.73 4.88
CA LYS A 105 19.97 8.32 5.54
C LYS A 105 20.00 9.83 5.45
N LYS A 106 18.91 10.40 4.89
CA LYS A 106 18.74 11.85 4.74
C LYS A 106 19.80 12.55 3.86
N MET A 107 20.59 11.84 3.04
CA MET A 107 21.72 12.43 2.32
C MET A 107 21.32 13.66 1.47
N PHE A 108 20.25 13.56 0.70
CA PHE A 108 19.71 14.63 -0.16
C PHE A 108 18.36 15.16 0.33
N LEU A 109 18.02 14.93 1.59
CA LEU A 109 16.77 15.38 2.18
C LEU A 109 16.58 16.88 1.93
N HIS A 110 15.44 17.28 1.35
CA HIS A 110 15.09 18.66 1.03
C HIS A 110 16.02 19.38 0.04
N CYS A 111 16.82 18.64 -0.73
CA CYS A 111 17.61 19.25 -1.80
C CYS A 111 16.71 19.59 -3.00
N LEU A 112 15.88 20.63 -2.85
CA LEU A 112 14.77 20.99 -3.72
C LEU A 112 15.17 21.22 -5.18
N TYR A 113 16.41 21.59 -5.43
CA TYR A 113 16.86 22.15 -6.70
C TYR A 113 17.70 21.20 -7.54
N ILE A 114 17.97 20.00 -7.04
CA ILE A 114 18.71 18.99 -7.80
C ILE A 114 17.84 18.51 -8.95
N LYS A 115 18.40 18.55 -10.18
CA LYS A 115 17.76 18.08 -11.40
C LYS A 115 18.05 16.61 -11.70
N SER A 116 19.31 16.20 -11.57
CA SER A 116 19.69 14.80 -11.74
C SER A 116 20.84 14.41 -10.81
N ILE A 117 20.88 13.12 -10.48
CA ILE A 117 21.93 12.50 -9.65
C ILE A 117 22.45 11.27 -10.37
N ASP A 118 23.78 11.20 -10.54
CA ASP A 118 24.46 10.01 -11.05
C ASP A 118 25.27 9.35 -9.93
N LEU A 119 24.86 8.14 -9.57
CA LEU A 119 25.47 7.27 -8.56
C LEU A 119 26.16 6.06 -9.17
N THR A 120 26.41 6.06 -10.49
CA THR A 120 27.00 4.91 -11.20
C THR A 120 28.30 4.43 -10.57
N ASN A 121 29.14 5.35 -10.12
CA ASN A 121 30.42 5.07 -9.50
C ASN A 121 30.39 5.16 -7.97
N PHE A 122 29.21 5.33 -7.36
CA PHE A 122 29.10 5.41 -5.92
C PHE A 122 29.18 4.03 -5.26
N ASN A 123 30.03 3.88 -4.26
CA ASN A 123 30.19 2.64 -3.54
C ASN A 123 29.22 2.57 -2.35
N SER A 124 28.09 1.89 -2.55
CA SER A 124 27.06 1.68 -1.55
C SER A 124 27.14 0.31 -0.82
N GLU A 125 28.23 -0.45 -1.03
CA GLU A 125 28.37 -1.85 -0.56
C GLU A 125 28.17 -2.03 0.96
N ASP A 126 28.52 -1.02 1.77
CA ASP A 126 28.44 -1.07 3.21
C ASP A 126 27.26 -0.28 3.79
N VAL A 127 26.39 0.27 2.93
CA VAL A 127 25.24 1.05 3.35
C VAL A 127 24.15 0.14 3.89
N THR A 128 23.63 0.49 5.08
CA THR A 128 22.56 -0.27 5.77
C THR A 128 21.25 0.49 5.93
N ASP A 129 21.29 1.83 5.84
CA ASP A 129 20.11 2.71 5.97
C ASP A 129 20.07 3.73 4.82
N MET A 130 19.00 3.71 4.05
CA MET A 130 18.72 4.65 2.94
C MET A 130 17.43 5.44 3.18
N SER A 131 16.93 5.46 4.42
CA SER A 131 15.70 6.17 4.75
C SER A 131 15.82 7.66 4.46
N LEU A 132 14.75 8.22 3.86
CA LEU A 132 14.60 9.64 3.56
C LEU A 132 15.72 10.22 2.64
N MET A 133 16.40 9.35 1.87
CA MET A 133 17.59 9.75 1.10
C MET A 133 17.29 10.88 0.12
N PHE A 134 16.17 10.83 -0.59
CA PHE A 134 15.75 11.82 -1.58
C PHE A 134 14.42 12.50 -1.23
N ILE A 135 13.95 12.39 0.01
CA ILE A 135 12.68 13.00 0.40
C ILE A 135 12.65 14.49 0.06
N ASN A 136 11.55 14.95 -0.56
CA ASN A 136 11.34 16.34 -0.98
C ASN A 136 12.37 16.87 -2.00
N CYS A 137 13.00 16.00 -2.80
CA CYS A 137 13.78 16.44 -3.96
C CYS A 137 12.82 16.81 -5.12
N PHE A 138 12.10 17.93 -5.00
CA PHE A 138 10.96 18.27 -5.86
C PHE A 138 11.32 18.40 -7.35
N ASN A 139 12.51 18.88 -7.69
CA ASN A 139 12.94 19.05 -9.09
C ASN A 139 13.72 17.85 -9.65
N LEU A 140 13.89 16.79 -8.89
CA LEU A 140 14.64 15.61 -9.32
C LEU A 140 13.89 14.89 -10.43
N GLU A 141 14.45 14.91 -11.65
CA GLU A 141 13.89 14.32 -12.87
C GLU A 141 14.50 12.94 -13.17
N GLU A 142 15.77 12.73 -12.78
CA GLU A 142 16.52 11.53 -13.12
C GLU A 142 17.49 11.10 -12.01
N ILE A 143 17.54 9.81 -11.74
CA ILE A 143 18.54 9.17 -10.89
C ILE A 143 19.16 8.01 -11.67
N ASN A 144 20.48 8.02 -11.83
CA ASN A 144 21.21 6.88 -12.38
C ASN A 144 21.90 6.11 -11.25
N PHE A 145 21.38 4.92 -10.92
CA PHE A 145 21.94 4.07 -9.89
C PHE A 145 23.13 3.22 -10.37
N GLY A 146 23.21 2.92 -11.70
CA GLY A 146 24.26 2.08 -12.24
C GLY A 146 24.44 0.76 -11.47
N ASN A 147 25.59 0.61 -10.82
CA ASN A 147 25.93 -0.58 -10.04
C ASN A 147 25.63 -0.43 -8.54
N PHE A 148 24.69 0.41 -8.17
CA PHE A 148 24.30 0.65 -6.77
C PHE A 148 23.89 -0.65 -6.07
N ARG A 149 24.45 -0.92 -4.89
CA ARG A 149 24.22 -2.15 -4.14
C ARG A 149 23.42 -1.87 -2.89
N THR A 150 22.34 -2.64 -2.68
CA THR A 150 21.43 -2.47 -1.55
C THR A 150 21.30 -3.74 -0.70
N SER A 151 22.16 -4.75 -0.93
CA SER A 151 22.03 -6.05 -0.26
C SER A 151 22.17 -6.04 1.27
N LYS A 152 22.76 -4.98 1.85
CA LYS A 152 22.85 -4.78 3.31
C LYS A 152 21.80 -3.83 3.86
N VAL A 153 20.98 -3.21 3.00
CA VAL A 153 20.01 -2.22 3.42
C VAL A 153 18.84 -2.88 4.13
N THR A 154 18.48 -2.34 5.29
CA THR A 154 17.35 -2.80 6.10
C THR A 154 16.21 -1.78 6.16
N ASN A 155 16.49 -0.50 5.85
CA ASN A 155 15.52 0.59 5.92
C ASN A 155 15.54 1.45 4.65
N MET A 156 14.39 1.50 3.95
CA MET A 156 14.15 2.33 2.76
C MET A 156 12.94 3.26 2.95
N GLU A 157 12.57 3.55 4.21
CA GLU A 157 11.48 4.47 4.55
C GLU A 157 11.64 5.82 3.84
N GLY A 158 10.58 6.28 3.16
CA GLY A 158 10.53 7.60 2.51
C GLY A 158 11.64 7.87 1.51
N MET A 159 12.33 6.83 0.97
CA MET A 159 13.54 7.04 0.15
C MET A 159 13.32 7.99 -1.01
N PHE A 160 12.17 7.96 -1.68
CA PHE A 160 11.80 8.83 -2.80
C PHE A 160 10.56 9.67 -2.50
N GLU A 161 10.14 9.77 -1.26
CA GLU A 161 8.92 10.49 -0.90
C GLU A 161 8.96 11.93 -1.41
N CYS A 162 7.87 12.36 -2.08
CA CYS A 162 7.74 13.69 -2.69
C CYS A 162 8.79 14.01 -3.78
N CYS A 163 9.34 13.02 -4.48
CA CYS A 163 10.08 13.27 -5.73
C CYS A 163 9.09 13.56 -6.87
N ILE A 164 8.46 14.74 -6.83
CA ILE A 164 7.28 15.07 -7.65
C ILE A 164 7.56 15.22 -9.15
N SER A 165 8.79 15.47 -9.55
CA SER A 165 9.19 15.61 -10.96
C SER A 165 9.72 14.31 -11.58
N LEU A 166 9.89 13.26 -10.78
CA LEU A 166 10.45 11.99 -11.23
C LEU A 166 9.44 11.24 -12.09
N GLN A 167 9.71 11.11 -13.39
CA GLN A 167 8.81 10.43 -14.34
C GLN A 167 9.12 8.95 -14.51
N LYS A 168 10.40 8.57 -14.38
CA LYS A 168 10.89 7.20 -14.49
C LYS A 168 11.91 6.94 -13.39
N LEU A 169 11.90 5.73 -12.87
CA LEU A 169 12.81 5.29 -11.82
C LEU A 169 13.24 3.85 -12.10
N ASP A 170 14.52 3.67 -12.38
CA ASP A 170 15.10 2.34 -12.54
C ASP A 170 15.67 1.84 -11.20
N VAL A 171 14.99 0.89 -10.59
CA VAL A 171 15.39 0.21 -9.35
C VAL A 171 15.77 -1.26 -9.61
N SER A 172 16.09 -1.62 -10.85
CA SER A 172 16.42 -3.00 -11.23
C SER A 172 17.68 -3.54 -10.54
N SER A 173 18.60 -2.64 -10.13
CA SER A 173 19.80 -3.00 -9.36
C SER A 173 19.56 -3.24 -7.87
N PHE A 174 18.35 -2.94 -7.35
CA PHE A 174 18.07 -3.03 -5.92
C PHE A 174 17.86 -4.50 -5.47
N ASP A 175 18.60 -4.92 -4.48
CA ASP A 175 18.36 -6.13 -3.71
C ASP A 175 17.65 -5.73 -2.41
N THR A 176 16.37 -6.06 -2.30
CA THR A 176 15.54 -5.70 -1.14
C THR A 176 15.36 -6.85 -0.14
N SER A 177 16.12 -7.95 -0.30
CA SER A 177 15.96 -9.18 0.49
C SER A 177 16.20 -9.00 2.01
N ASN A 178 16.86 -7.92 2.41
CA ASN A 178 17.10 -7.59 3.81
C ASN A 178 16.25 -6.41 4.32
N VAL A 179 15.44 -5.78 3.47
CA VAL A 179 14.64 -4.62 3.84
C VAL A 179 13.49 -5.01 4.75
N GLU A 180 13.36 -4.32 5.88
CA GLU A 180 12.31 -4.51 6.87
C GLU A 180 11.27 -3.38 6.88
N ASN A 181 11.63 -2.18 6.42
CA ASN A 181 10.77 -1.00 6.38
C ASN A 181 10.79 -0.35 4.99
N MET A 182 9.60 -0.26 4.35
CA MET A 182 9.36 0.42 3.07
C MET A 182 8.25 1.48 3.20
N ASN A 183 7.96 1.95 4.44
CA ASN A 183 6.97 3.00 4.66
C ASN A 183 7.24 4.20 3.75
N SER A 184 6.23 4.70 3.04
CA SER A 184 6.27 5.89 2.18
C SER A 184 7.35 5.88 1.08
N MET A 185 7.99 4.74 0.75
CA MET A 185 9.18 4.72 -0.12
C MET A 185 8.96 5.45 -1.46
N PHE A 186 7.78 5.35 -2.08
CA PHE A 186 7.41 6.00 -3.34
C PHE A 186 6.26 7.00 -3.17
N ALA A 187 5.94 7.40 -1.93
CA ALA A 187 4.81 8.26 -1.67
C ALA A 187 4.95 9.62 -2.36
N VAL A 188 3.83 10.11 -2.93
CA VAL A 188 3.75 11.43 -3.58
C VAL A 188 4.72 11.63 -4.75
N CYS A 189 5.20 10.54 -5.39
CA CYS A 189 5.89 10.63 -6.68
C CYS A 189 4.85 10.85 -7.80
N ILE A 190 4.24 12.02 -7.82
CA ILE A 190 3.02 12.32 -8.60
C ILE A 190 3.19 12.19 -10.12
N SER A 191 4.41 12.34 -10.64
CA SER A 191 4.72 12.27 -12.07
C SER A 191 5.20 10.89 -12.52
N LEU A 192 5.39 9.94 -11.60
CA LEU A 192 5.93 8.62 -11.90
C LEU A 192 4.91 7.79 -12.69
N GLN A 193 5.28 7.43 -13.95
CA GLN A 193 4.39 6.74 -14.88
C GLN A 193 4.62 5.25 -14.94
N GLU A 194 5.85 4.81 -14.74
CA GLU A 194 6.27 3.41 -14.80
C GLU A 194 7.20 3.08 -13.62
N LEU A 195 6.99 1.91 -13.01
CA LEU A 195 7.80 1.42 -11.91
C LEU A 195 7.90 -0.11 -12.01
N ASN A 196 9.09 -0.61 -12.35
CA ASN A 196 9.34 -2.05 -12.41
C ASN A 196 9.87 -2.55 -11.08
N LEU A 197 9.06 -3.35 -10.38
CA LEU A 197 9.36 -3.92 -9.06
C LEU A 197 9.61 -5.44 -9.10
N SER A 198 9.80 -6.03 -10.29
CA SER A 198 9.88 -7.49 -10.46
C SER A 198 11.05 -8.15 -9.71
N ASN A 199 12.09 -7.38 -9.36
CA ASN A 199 13.25 -7.81 -8.56
C ASN A 199 13.07 -7.65 -7.05
N PHE A 200 11.96 -7.03 -6.59
CA PHE A 200 11.75 -6.78 -5.16
C PHE A 200 11.41 -8.08 -4.41
N ASN A 201 12.13 -8.32 -3.34
CA ASN A 201 11.82 -9.34 -2.35
C ASN A 201 11.35 -8.65 -1.06
N THR A 202 10.08 -8.83 -0.71
CA THR A 202 9.47 -8.18 0.45
C THR A 202 9.19 -9.15 1.60
N GLU A 203 9.82 -10.33 1.61
CA GLU A 203 9.56 -11.35 2.64
C GLU A 203 9.88 -10.87 4.08
N LYS A 204 10.85 -9.97 4.25
CA LYS A 204 11.21 -9.39 5.56
C LYS A 204 10.49 -8.11 5.90
N VAL A 205 9.78 -7.50 4.95
CA VAL A 205 9.12 -6.21 5.13
C VAL A 205 7.97 -6.34 6.13
N LYS A 206 7.96 -5.45 7.12
CA LYS A 206 6.98 -5.39 8.21
C LYS A 206 6.00 -4.22 8.01
N ASP A 207 6.46 -3.14 7.37
CA ASP A 207 5.72 -1.89 7.18
C ASP A 207 5.77 -1.45 5.72
N MET A 208 4.58 -1.31 5.10
CA MET A 208 4.32 -0.77 3.76
C MET A 208 3.30 0.38 3.84
N ASN A 209 3.19 1.05 5.00
CA ASN A 209 2.31 2.19 5.16
C ASN A 209 2.59 3.25 4.08
N THR A 210 1.55 3.72 3.39
CA THR A 210 1.62 4.74 2.33
C THR A 210 2.63 4.45 1.19
N LEU A 211 3.12 3.20 1.03
CA LEU A 211 4.21 2.84 0.12
C LEU A 211 4.07 3.44 -1.28
N PHE A 212 2.86 3.43 -1.85
CA PHE A 212 2.52 3.96 -3.17
C PHE A 212 1.53 5.12 -3.11
N GLY A 213 1.29 5.69 -1.92
CA GLY A 213 0.31 6.76 -1.75
C GLY A 213 0.63 7.97 -2.63
N GLY A 214 -0.37 8.51 -3.36
CA GLY A 214 -0.20 9.70 -4.18
C GLY A 214 0.51 9.48 -5.53
N LEU A 215 0.59 8.26 -6.05
CA LEU A 215 1.04 7.98 -7.42
C LEU A 215 -0.06 8.37 -8.42
N MET A 216 -0.17 9.68 -8.70
CA MET A 216 -1.34 10.25 -9.42
C MET A 216 -1.40 9.86 -10.89
N THR A 217 -0.28 9.52 -11.53
CA THR A 217 -0.19 9.20 -12.97
C THR A 217 -0.02 7.72 -13.27
N MET A 218 0.21 6.90 -12.23
CA MET A 218 0.39 5.46 -12.37
C MET A 218 -0.92 4.77 -12.75
N ASN A 219 -0.92 3.99 -13.84
CA ASN A 219 -2.09 3.25 -14.29
C ASN A 219 -2.13 1.80 -13.80
N ILE A 220 -0.99 1.15 -13.73
CA ILE A 220 -0.86 -0.27 -13.36
C ILE A 220 0.25 -0.43 -12.34
N LEU A 221 -0.04 -1.16 -11.26
CA LEU A 221 0.96 -1.60 -10.29
C LEU A 221 1.05 -3.13 -10.30
N ASP A 222 2.19 -3.65 -10.72
CA ASP A 222 2.49 -5.07 -10.69
C ASP A 222 3.31 -5.42 -9.44
N LEU A 223 2.63 -6.03 -8.46
CA LEU A 223 3.19 -6.48 -7.20
C LEU A 223 3.33 -8.02 -7.16
N SER A 224 3.48 -8.67 -8.32
CA SER A 224 3.60 -10.12 -8.43
C SER A 224 4.85 -10.70 -7.77
N SER A 225 5.86 -9.86 -7.51
CA SER A 225 7.07 -10.21 -6.75
C SER A 225 6.88 -10.11 -5.23
N PHE A 226 5.84 -9.39 -4.76
CA PHE A 226 5.66 -9.04 -3.35
C PHE A 226 5.15 -10.23 -2.52
N SER A 227 5.63 -10.31 -1.29
CA SER A 227 5.19 -11.22 -0.25
C SER A 227 4.77 -10.44 0.99
N SER A 228 3.73 -10.90 1.67
CA SER A 228 3.28 -10.34 2.95
C SER A 228 3.64 -11.23 4.15
N THR A 229 4.65 -12.12 4.00
CA THR A 229 5.02 -13.11 5.04
C THR A 229 5.24 -12.50 6.42
N ASN A 230 5.80 -11.29 6.49
CA ASN A 230 6.03 -10.56 7.74
C ASN A 230 5.31 -9.21 7.80
N LEU A 231 4.51 -8.88 6.80
CA LEU A 231 3.81 -7.61 6.71
C LEU A 231 2.74 -7.48 7.80
N THR A 232 2.78 -6.38 8.54
CA THR A 232 1.80 -6.08 9.60
C THR A 232 1.01 -4.81 9.34
N ILE A 233 1.57 -3.85 8.61
CA ILE A 233 0.97 -2.52 8.38
C ILE A 233 1.01 -2.19 6.89
N MET A 234 -0.15 -1.83 6.31
CA MET A 234 -0.30 -1.31 4.95
C MET A 234 -1.39 -0.24 4.86
N ASN A 235 -1.51 0.60 5.91
CA ASN A 235 -2.45 1.72 5.89
C ASN A 235 -2.11 2.67 4.75
N PHE A 236 -3.12 3.22 4.10
CA PHE A 236 -2.96 4.22 3.04
C PHE A 236 -2.08 3.78 1.86
N MET A 237 -1.81 2.47 1.69
CA MET A 237 -0.80 1.95 0.75
C MET A 237 -0.96 2.50 -0.66
N PHE A 238 -2.20 2.70 -1.14
CA PHE A 238 -2.53 3.22 -2.47
C PHE A 238 -3.34 4.52 -2.40
N LYS A 239 -3.39 5.17 -1.24
CA LYS A 239 -4.19 6.40 -1.07
C LYS A 239 -3.87 7.45 -2.14
N ASN A 240 -4.90 8.09 -2.72
CA ASN A 240 -4.78 9.14 -3.74
C ASN A 240 -4.12 8.68 -5.05
N CYS A 241 -4.17 7.39 -5.39
CA CYS A 241 -3.73 6.88 -6.69
C CYS A 241 -4.85 7.08 -7.73
N PHE A 242 -5.15 8.34 -8.07
CA PHE A 242 -6.32 8.72 -8.88
C PHE A 242 -6.37 8.08 -10.27
N SER A 243 -5.21 7.79 -10.91
CA SER A 243 -5.17 7.19 -12.25
C SER A 243 -5.05 5.67 -12.25
N LEU A 244 -4.91 5.04 -11.08
CA LEU A 244 -4.65 3.62 -10.95
C LEU A 244 -5.86 2.80 -11.39
N LYS A 245 -5.67 1.94 -12.41
CA LYS A 245 -6.69 1.09 -13.01
C LYS A 245 -6.56 -0.37 -12.62
N GLU A 246 -5.33 -0.84 -12.44
CA GLU A 246 -5.07 -2.25 -12.18
C GLU A 246 -3.98 -2.44 -11.14
N ILE A 247 -4.22 -3.38 -10.22
CA ILE A 247 -3.23 -3.85 -9.25
C ILE A 247 -3.14 -5.38 -9.37
N LYS A 248 -1.90 -5.90 -9.45
CA LYS A 248 -1.62 -7.33 -9.45
C LYS A 248 -0.84 -7.71 -8.21
N PHE A 249 -1.43 -8.55 -7.37
CA PHE A 249 -0.74 -9.15 -6.23
C PHE A 249 -0.22 -10.54 -6.58
N SER A 250 0.78 -11.02 -5.83
CA SER A 250 1.24 -12.40 -5.91
C SER A 250 0.39 -13.33 -5.06
N ASN A 251 0.50 -14.64 -5.32
CA ASN A 251 -0.07 -15.67 -4.44
C ASN A 251 0.66 -15.77 -3.08
N LYS A 252 1.83 -15.13 -2.92
CA LYS A 252 2.55 -15.00 -1.64
C LYS A 252 2.07 -13.83 -0.81
N PHE A 253 1.25 -12.95 -1.38
CA PHE A 253 0.66 -11.81 -0.66
C PHE A 253 -0.61 -12.28 0.05
N LYS A 254 -0.48 -12.69 1.31
CA LYS A 254 -1.55 -13.26 2.14
C LYS A 254 -1.94 -12.31 3.28
N PRO A 255 -3.22 -12.30 3.71
CA PRO A 255 -3.69 -11.38 4.73
C PRO A 255 -3.35 -11.78 6.16
N ASP A 256 -2.78 -12.97 6.40
CA ASP A 256 -2.73 -13.65 7.71
C ASP A 256 -2.10 -12.81 8.83
N LYS A 257 -1.09 -12.01 8.53
CA LYS A 257 -0.37 -11.19 9.51
C LYS A 257 -0.71 -9.69 9.43
N ILE A 258 -1.47 -9.28 8.41
CA ILE A 258 -1.80 -7.87 8.23
C ILE A 258 -2.82 -7.45 9.30
N LYS A 259 -2.39 -6.56 10.19
CA LYS A 259 -3.21 -6.02 11.29
C LYS A 259 -3.93 -4.75 10.86
N ASP A 260 -3.19 -3.87 10.20
CA ASP A 260 -3.64 -2.52 9.83
C ASP A 260 -3.58 -2.33 8.32
N MET A 261 -4.73 -2.04 7.72
CA MET A 261 -4.89 -1.67 6.30
C MET A 261 -5.94 -0.56 6.11
N TYR A 262 -6.00 0.33 7.09
CA TYR A 262 -6.94 1.44 7.10
C TYR A 262 -6.77 2.32 5.86
N MET A 263 -7.88 2.63 5.19
CA MET A 263 -7.92 3.50 4.01
C MET A 263 -6.88 3.14 2.92
N ALA A 264 -6.56 1.86 2.77
CA ALA A 264 -5.50 1.42 1.85
C ALA A 264 -5.75 1.86 0.40
N PHE A 265 -7.01 1.97 -0.02
CA PHE A 265 -7.42 2.35 -1.38
C PHE A 265 -8.18 3.69 -1.44
N MET A 266 -8.04 4.53 -0.42
CA MET A 266 -8.74 5.81 -0.38
C MET A 266 -8.43 6.65 -1.62
N ASN A 267 -9.49 7.13 -2.31
CA ASN A 267 -9.40 7.93 -3.54
C ASN A 267 -8.73 7.22 -4.73
N CYS A 268 -8.86 5.89 -4.84
CA CYS A 268 -8.52 5.13 -6.04
C CYS A 268 -9.73 5.07 -6.99
N ASP A 269 -10.24 6.21 -7.41
CA ASP A 269 -11.56 6.33 -8.08
C ASP A 269 -11.64 5.65 -9.45
N ASN A 270 -10.49 5.43 -10.10
CA ASN A 270 -10.39 4.78 -11.41
C ASN A 270 -9.96 3.32 -11.35
N LEU A 271 -9.90 2.71 -10.16
CA LEU A 271 -9.52 1.31 -10.01
C LEU A 271 -10.60 0.40 -10.63
N GLU A 272 -10.19 -0.39 -11.63
CA GLU A 272 -11.06 -1.28 -12.41
C GLU A 272 -10.80 -2.75 -12.11
N ILE A 273 -9.53 -3.13 -11.87
CA ILE A 273 -9.12 -4.53 -11.74
C ILE A 273 -8.20 -4.70 -10.52
N VAL A 274 -8.52 -5.68 -9.69
CA VAL A 274 -7.62 -6.19 -8.63
C VAL A 274 -7.41 -7.68 -8.85
N GLN A 275 -6.16 -8.08 -9.15
CA GLN A 275 -5.76 -9.48 -9.26
C GLN A 275 -5.12 -9.89 -7.94
N CYS A 276 -5.76 -10.76 -7.18
CA CYS A 276 -5.24 -11.25 -5.90
C CYS A 276 -5.87 -12.59 -5.51
N SER A 277 -5.42 -13.20 -4.40
CA SER A 277 -6.07 -14.38 -3.83
C SER A 277 -7.45 -14.02 -3.28
N GLU A 278 -8.37 -15.00 -3.26
CA GLU A 278 -9.71 -14.80 -2.70
C GLU A 278 -9.64 -14.37 -1.22
N ASP A 279 -8.74 -14.96 -0.42
CA ASP A 279 -8.57 -14.62 0.99
C ASP A 279 -8.15 -13.15 1.18
N LEU A 280 -7.28 -12.63 0.30
CA LEU A 280 -6.87 -11.24 0.34
C LEU A 280 -8.01 -10.29 -0.06
N TYR A 281 -8.74 -10.65 -1.13
CA TYR A 281 -9.92 -9.88 -1.55
C TYR A 281 -10.97 -9.78 -0.45
N ASP A 282 -11.26 -10.92 0.22
CA ASP A 282 -12.22 -10.94 1.32
C ASP A 282 -11.83 -10.00 2.46
N VAL A 283 -10.53 -9.91 2.77
CA VAL A 283 -10.04 -8.98 3.78
C VAL A 283 -10.13 -7.53 3.31
N PHE A 284 -9.92 -7.24 2.01
CA PHE A 284 -10.17 -5.90 1.47
C PHE A 284 -11.63 -5.47 1.61
N VAL A 285 -12.56 -6.41 1.42
CA VAL A 285 -14.00 -6.15 1.60
C VAL A 285 -14.38 -6.01 3.08
N GLU A 286 -13.78 -6.81 3.97
CA GLU A 286 -14.12 -6.84 5.40
C GLU A 286 -13.55 -5.66 6.20
N LYS A 287 -12.35 -5.24 5.87
CA LYS A 287 -11.70 -4.09 6.53
C LYS A 287 -12.03 -2.84 5.73
N GLU A 288 -12.48 -1.81 6.40
CA GLU A 288 -12.81 -0.49 5.84
C GLU A 288 -11.61 0.11 5.06
N THR A 289 -11.27 -0.54 3.94
CA THR A 289 -10.13 -0.15 3.11
C THR A 289 -10.45 1.05 2.22
N ASP A 290 -11.70 1.60 2.34
CA ASP A 290 -12.25 2.69 1.53
C ASP A 290 -12.10 2.48 0.02
N ILE A 291 -12.28 1.24 -0.45
CA ILE A 291 -12.52 1.04 -1.88
C ILE A 291 -13.91 1.61 -2.18
N TYR A 292 -13.95 2.89 -2.47
CA TYR A 292 -15.15 3.53 -3.02
C TYR A 292 -15.48 2.87 -4.36
N ASN A 293 -16.70 2.34 -4.48
CA ASN A 293 -17.18 1.59 -5.63
C ASN A 293 -16.54 0.20 -5.85
N LEU A 294 -16.36 -0.59 -4.80
CA LEU A 294 -16.11 -2.05 -4.93
C LEU A 294 -17.00 -2.70 -6.00
N GLU A 295 -18.20 -2.13 -6.20
CA GLU A 295 -19.15 -2.57 -7.23
C GLU A 295 -18.63 -2.48 -8.66
N LYS A 296 -17.70 -1.58 -8.95
CA LYS A 296 -17.11 -1.39 -10.27
C LYS A 296 -15.77 -2.13 -10.44
N VAL A 297 -15.14 -2.54 -9.34
CA VAL A 297 -13.84 -3.20 -9.38
C VAL A 297 -14.00 -4.67 -9.73
N LYS A 298 -13.46 -5.07 -10.86
CA LYS A 298 -13.41 -6.47 -11.27
C LYS A 298 -12.33 -7.20 -10.48
N PHE A 299 -12.74 -8.12 -9.62
CA PHE A 299 -11.84 -9.02 -8.95
C PHE A 299 -11.44 -10.17 -9.89
N VAL A 300 -10.14 -10.47 -9.98
CA VAL A 300 -9.59 -11.59 -10.73
C VAL A 300 -8.81 -12.48 -9.78
N SER A 301 -9.34 -13.66 -9.47
CA SER A 301 -8.66 -14.63 -8.62
C SER A 301 -7.40 -15.16 -9.29
N ILE A 302 -6.28 -15.13 -8.57
CA ILE A 302 -5.01 -15.75 -8.96
C ILE A 302 -4.85 -17.16 -8.36
N ASP A 303 -5.76 -17.54 -7.48
CA ASP A 303 -5.86 -18.93 -7.02
C ASP A 303 -6.32 -19.74 -8.21
N GLY A 304 -5.62 -20.81 -8.55
CA GLY A 304 -6.05 -21.72 -9.61
C GLY A 304 -7.46 -22.26 -9.34
N PRO A 305 -8.05 -23.02 -10.28
CA PRO A 305 -9.38 -23.57 -10.07
C PRO A 305 -9.36 -24.38 -8.75
N LYS A 306 -10.14 -23.90 -7.76
CA LYS A 306 -10.30 -24.61 -6.50
C LYS A 306 -10.85 -26.01 -6.81
N PRO A 307 -10.33 -27.06 -6.13
CA PRO A 307 -10.95 -28.36 -6.24
C PRO A 307 -12.43 -28.21 -5.93
N GLU A 308 -13.28 -28.72 -6.82
CA GLU A 308 -14.72 -28.63 -6.65
C GLU A 308 -15.11 -29.27 -5.31
N LEU A 309 -15.72 -28.46 -4.44
CA LEU A 309 -16.20 -28.96 -3.15
C LEU A 309 -17.36 -29.91 -3.42
N LYS A 310 -17.15 -31.22 -3.24
CA LYS A 310 -18.17 -32.26 -3.46
C LYS A 310 -18.96 -32.56 -2.19
N GLU A 311 -18.33 -32.40 -1.04
CA GLU A 311 -18.89 -32.71 0.27
C GLU A 311 -18.50 -31.62 1.26
N PHE A 312 -19.38 -31.32 2.22
CA PHE A 312 -19.18 -30.32 3.24
C PHE A 312 -19.69 -30.76 4.60
N LYS A 313 -18.91 -30.58 5.66
CA LYS A 313 -19.32 -30.79 7.03
C LYS A 313 -19.67 -29.46 7.68
N SER A 314 -20.95 -29.15 7.74
CA SER A 314 -21.45 -27.95 8.44
C SER A 314 -21.32 -28.13 9.95
N GLN A 315 -20.95 -27.08 10.68
CA GLN A 315 -21.00 -27.07 12.15
C GLN A 315 -22.43 -27.03 12.70
N TYR A 316 -23.40 -26.69 11.86
CA TYR A 316 -24.82 -26.63 12.23
C TYR A 316 -25.59 -27.90 11.86
N HIS A 317 -24.91 -28.90 11.31
CA HIS A 317 -25.51 -30.13 10.86
C HIS A 317 -24.63 -31.37 11.13
N GLU A 318 -25.20 -32.43 11.69
CA GLU A 318 -24.44 -33.61 12.13
C GLU A 318 -23.90 -34.47 10.99
N HIS A 319 -24.58 -34.48 9.84
CA HIS A 319 -24.21 -35.30 8.70
C HIS A 319 -23.36 -34.51 7.68
N ILE A 320 -22.62 -35.24 6.83
CA ILE A 320 -21.91 -34.66 5.72
C ILE A 320 -22.90 -34.28 4.62
N LEU A 321 -22.84 -33.02 4.20
CA LEU A 321 -23.65 -32.49 3.10
C LEU A 321 -22.99 -32.79 1.76
N LYS A 322 -23.78 -33.23 0.79
CA LYS A 322 -23.29 -33.51 -0.59
C LYS A 322 -23.77 -32.45 -1.55
N LYS A 323 -22.89 -32.06 -2.48
CA LYS A 323 -23.20 -31.14 -3.56
C LYS A 323 -24.17 -31.81 -4.54
N GLU A 324 -25.35 -31.25 -4.70
CA GLU A 324 -26.40 -31.78 -5.57
C GLU A 324 -27.09 -30.66 -6.38
N SER A 325 -27.52 -30.99 -7.60
CA SER A 325 -28.37 -30.11 -8.39
C SER A 325 -29.82 -30.26 -7.91
N ILE A 326 -30.42 -29.17 -7.48
CA ILE A 326 -31.79 -29.15 -6.96
C ILE A 326 -32.75 -28.81 -8.10
N LYS A 327 -33.65 -29.75 -8.43
CA LYS A 327 -34.69 -29.56 -9.46
C LYS A 327 -35.97 -28.93 -8.91
N ASN A 328 -36.24 -29.18 -7.63
CA ASN A 328 -37.44 -28.64 -6.96
C ASN A 328 -37.06 -27.39 -6.16
N SER A 329 -38.08 -26.58 -5.84
CA SER A 329 -37.90 -25.41 -4.99
C SER A 329 -37.51 -25.83 -3.58
N VAL A 330 -36.35 -25.40 -3.10
CA VAL A 330 -35.79 -25.74 -1.77
C VAL A 330 -35.29 -24.47 -1.07
N ILE A 331 -35.57 -24.40 0.22
CA ILE A 331 -35.12 -23.27 1.05
C ILE A 331 -33.75 -23.55 1.62
N CYS A 332 -32.84 -22.60 1.49
CA CYS A 332 -31.53 -22.66 2.15
C CYS A 332 -31.68 -22.38 3.65
N GLU A 333 -31.21 -23.29 4.50
CA GLU A 333 -31.28 -23.14 5.95
C GLU A 333 -30.38 -22.01 6.50
N GLY A 334 -29.34 -21.63 5.73
CA GLY A 334 -28.46 -20.53 6.10
C GLY A 334 -29.06 -19.14 5.85
N CYS A 335 -29.52 -18.84 4.63
CA CYS A 335 -30.05 -17.53 4.24
C CYS A 335 -31.57 -17.46 4.14
N SER A 336 -32.28 -18.58 4.26
CA SER A 336 -33.73 -18.68 4.12
C SER A 336 -34.28 -18.29 2.74
N LEU A 337 -33.41 -18.23 1.73
CA LEU A 337 -33.79 -17.99 0.34
C LEU A 337 -34.25 -19.29 -0.32
N ASN A 338 -35.13 -19.15 -1.32
CA ASN A 338 -35.63 -20.27 -2.08
C ASN A 338 -34.84 -20.42 -3.38
N TYR A 339 -34.29 -21.59 -3.60
CA TYR A 339 -33.49 -21.96 -4.76
C TYR A 339 -34.21 -23.02 -5.59
N LYS A 340 -34.15 -22.89 -6.91
CA LYS A 340 -34.69 -23.85 -7.88
C LYS A 340 -33.74 -23.93 -9.05
N ASP A 341 -33.54 -25.18 -9.55
CA ASP A 341 -32.62 -25.46 -10.65
C ASP A 341 -31.18 -25.02 -10.42
N GLU A 342 -30.74 -24.95 -9.14
CA GLU A 342 -29.43 -24.54 -8.72
C GLU A 342 -28.66 -25.65 -8.00
N ILE A 343 -27.39 -25.41 -7.74
CA ILE A 343 -26.52 -26.32 -7.00
C ILE A 343 -26.53 -25.97 -5.51
N MET A 344 -26.85 -26.93 -4.66
CA MET A 344 -26.84 -26.77 -3.22
C MET A 344 -26.09 -27.94 -2.55
N PHE A 345 -25.77 -27.78 -1.27
CA PHE A 345 -25.25 -28.83 -0.41
C PHE A 345 -26.38 -29.37 0.46
N SER A 346 -26.68 -30.63 0.33
CA SER A 346 -27.90 -31.25 0.88
C SER A 346 -27.60 -32.49 1.72
N CYS A 347 -28.38 -32.66 2.76
CA CYS A 347 -28.49 -33.93 3.50
C CYS A 347 -29.85 -34.57 3.20
N LYS A 348 -29.85 -35.75 2.57
CA LYS A 348 -31.08 -36.48 2.26
C LYS A 348 -31.81 -37.04 3.50
N GLU A 349 -31.03 -37.36 4.54
CA GLU A 349 -31.57 -37.95 5.77
C GLU A 349 -32.36 -36.93 6.57
N CYS A 350 -31.89 -35.66 6.60
CA CYS A 350 -32.51 -34.61 7.42
C CYS A 350 -33.23 -33.55 6.57
N ASN A 351 -33.23 -33.67 5.26
CA ASN A 351 -33.73 -32.65 4.35
C ASN A 351 -33.14 -31.25 4.57
N PHE A 352 -31.88 -31.20 5.07
CA PHE A 352 -31.13 -29.98 5.32
C PHE A 352 -30.44 -29.52 4.04
N ASN A 353 -30.60 -28.26 3.65
CA ASN A 353 -30.06 -27.71 2.44
C ASN A 353 -29.39 -26.36 2.70
N ILE A 354 -28.20 -26.17 2.18
CA ILE A 354 -27.44 -24.91 2.30
C ILE A 354 -26.82 -24.51 0.96
N CYS A 355 -26.95 -23.24 0.58
CA CYS A 355 -26.35 -22.74 -0.65
C CYS A 355 -24.82 -22.55 -0.50
N GLU A 356 -24.12 -22.52 -1.64
CA GLU A 356 -22.66 -22.39 -1.66
C GLU A 356 -22.17 -21.10 -0.99
N ILE A 357 -22.95 -20.01 -1.09
CA ILE A 357 -22.63 -18.72 -0.45
C ILE A 357 -22.62 -18.87 1.08
N CYS A 358 -23.66 -19.52 1.64
CA CYS A 358 -23.72 -19.76 3.08
C CYS A 358 -22.62 -20.68 3.59
N ILE A 359 -22.19 -21.66 2.79
CA ILE A 359 -21.02 -22.50 3.09
C ILE A 359 -19.74 -21.68 3.13
N LYS A 360 -19.52 -20.82 2.14
CA LYS A 360 -18.35 -19.93 2.14
C LYS A 360 -18.32 -19.03 3.38
N MET A 361 -19.48 -18.52 3.80
CA MET A 361 -19.63 -17.73 5.03
C MET A 361 -19.37 -18.55 6.30
N GLU A 362 -19.85 -19.80 6.36
CA GLU A 362 -19.62 -20.70 7.50
C GLU A 362 -18.15 -21.06 7.65
N ASN A 363 -17.45 -21.37 6.57
CA ASN A 363 -16.05 -21.75 6.59
C ASN A 363 -15.11 -20.63 7.09
N LYS A 364 -15.48 -19.36 6.90
CA LYS A 364 -14.63 -18.22 7.28
C LYS A 364 -14.57 -17.92 8.78
N LYS A 365 -15.66 -18.14 9.52
CA LYS A 365 -15.72 -17.69 10.95
C LYS A 365 -16.46 -18.62 11.89
N GLY A 366 -16.89 -19.77 11.46
CA GLY A 366 -17.72 -20.63 12.29
C GLY A 366 -19.11 -20.05 12.64
N TYR A 367 -19.51 -18.96 11.97
CA TYR A 367 -20.82 -18.31 12.06
C TYR A 367 -21.18 -17.74 10.71
N ILE A 368 -22.49 -17.64 10.42
CA ILE A 368 -22.94 -16.71 9.39
C ILE A 368 -22.70 -15.31 9.95
N ALA A 369 -21.51 -14.74 9.69
CA ALA A 369 -21.18 -13.42 10.18
C ALA A 369 -21.97 -12.39 9.36
N LEU A 370 -23.07 -11.91 9.93
CA LEU A 370 -23.85 -10.81 9.38
C LEU A 370 -23.25 -9.45 9.73
N LYS A 371 -21.95 -9.44 10.13
CA LYS A 371 -21.22 -8.21 10.41
C LYS A 371 -21.08 -7.37 9.14
N GLY A 372 -21.49 -6.13 9.21
CA GLY A 372 -21.50 -5.21 8.07
C GLY A 372 -22.75 -5.30 7.19
N VAL A 373 -23.40 -6.47 7.06
CA VAL A 373 -24.62 -6.62 6.26
C VAL A 373 -25.87 -6.22 7.05
N VAL A 374 -25.93 -6.58 8.33
CA VAL A 374 -27.08 -6.33 9.21
C VAL A 374 -26.75 -5.42 10.36
N HIS A 375 -25.51 -5.48 10.86
CA HIS A 375 -25.06 -4.77 12.06
C HIS A 375 -23.54 -4.66 12.11
N GLN A 376 -23.01 -3.61 12.78
CA GLN A 376 -21.56 -3.34 12.93
C GLN A 376 -20.79 -4.43 13.68
N HIS A 377 -21.45 -5.12 14.61
CA HIS A 377 -20.85 -6.20 15.38
C HIS A 377 -21.32 -7.56 14.87
N GLU A 378 -20.58 -8.59 15.27
CA GLU A 378 -20.91 -9.98 14.95
C GLU A 378 -22.31 -10.35 15.48
N MET A 379 -23.13 -10.93 14.61
CA MET A 379 -24.46 -11.42 14.95
C MET A 379 -24.42 -12.93 15.10
N LYS A 380 -24.81 -13.45 16.25
CA LYS A 380 -24.78 -14.88 16.55
C LYS A 380 -26.19 -15.47 16.51
N VAL A 381 -26.34 -16.66 15.93
CA VAL A 381 -27.49 -17.52 16.17
C VAL A 381 -27.22 -18.26 17.47
N LYS A 382 -27.81 -17.84 18.57
CA LYS A 382 -27.58 -18.45 19.87
C LYS A 382 -28.90 -18.83 20.52
N SER A 383 -28.88 -19.93 21.27
CA SER A 383 -29.94 -20.23 22.24
C SER A 383 -29.95 -19.11 23.28
N ASN A 384 -30.83 -18.14 23.09
CA ASN A 384 -30.97 -17.04 24.03
C ASN A 384 -32.22 -17.25 24.90
N PRO A 385 -32.10 -17.22 26.23
CA PRO A 385 -33.22 -17.37 27.15
C PRO A 385 -34.17 -16.16 27.19
N LYS A 386 -33.78 -15.02 26.56
CA LYS A 386 -34.62 -13.82 26.56
C LYS A 386 -35.47 -13.72 25.30
N VAL A 387 -36.64 -13.15 25.43
CA VAL A 387 -37.51 -12.75 24.32
C VAL A 387 -37.09 -11.39 23.84
N TYR A 388 -36.85 -11.24 22.54
CA TYR A 388 -36.48 -9.98 21.90
C TYR A 388 -37.54 -9.53 20.90
N ASN A 389 -37.66 -8.21 20.72
CA ASN A 389 -38.37 -7.65 19.59
C ASN A 389 -37.36 -7.39 18.47
N CYS A 390 -37.71 -7.79 17.26
CA CYS A 390 -36.85 -7.49 16.07
C CYS A 390 -36.63 -6.00 15.96
N LYS A 391 -35.38 -5.55 15.87
CA LYS A 391 -35.04 -4.14 15.76
C LYS A 391 -35.64 -3.49 14.51
N ASN A 392 -35.82 -4.25 13.44
CA ASN A 392 -36.35 -3.75 12.16
C ASN A 392 -37.89 -3.78 12.10
N CYS A 393 -38.54 -4.97 12.22
CA CYS A 393 -39.97 -5.09 12.06
C CYS A 393 -40.77 -5.00 13.38
N LYS A 394 -40.11 -4.94 14.55
CA LYS A 394 -40.68 -4.90 15.90
C LYS A 394 -41.45 -6.16 16.30
N GLU A 395 -41.51 -7.19 15.47
CA GLU A 395 -42.11 -8.46 15.82
C GLU A 395 -41.34 -9.17 16.92
N ILE A 396 -42.04 -9.97 17.72
CA ILE A 396 -41.43 -10.80 18.76
C ILE A 396 -40.63 -11.92 18.12
N ILE A 397 -39.36 -12.05 18.52
CA ILE A 397 -38.47 -13.12 18.07
C ILE A 397 -38.60 -14.24 19.11
N PRO A 398 -39.11 -15.44 18.73
CA PRO A 398 -39.19 -16.58 19.62
C PRO A 398 -37.83 -16.98 20.18
N VAL A 399 -37.81 -17.57 21.38
CA VAL A 399 -36.59 -18.09 22.01
C VAL A 399 -35.89 -19.04 21.06
N ASN A 400 -34.56 -18.92 20.96
CA ASN A 400 -33.70 -19.70 20.07
C ASN A 400 -33.91 -19.48 18.56
N THR A 401 -34.57 -18.39 18.15
CA THR A 401 -34.75 -18.03 16.75
C THR A 401 -34.25 -16.60 16.49
N GLY A 402 -33.60 -16.37 15.36
CA GLY A 402 -33.10 -15.04 15.01
C GLY A 402 -31.61 -14.84 15.30
N TYR A 403 -31.15 -13.66 15.01
CA TYR A 403 -29.76 -13.26 15.11
C TYR A 403 -29.59 -12.19 16.18
N TYR A 404 -28.58 -12.36 17.01
CA TYR A 404 -28.38 -11.57 18.22
C TYR A 404 -26.97 -11.01 18.29
N CYS A 405 -26.84 -9.73 18.68
CA CYS A 405 -25.59 -9.08 18.97
C CYS A 405 -25.37 -8.93 20.48
N GLU A 406 -24.37 -9.61 21.00
CA GLU A 406 -24.05 -9.57 22.44
C GLU A 406 -23.56 -8.19 22.91
N VAL A 407 -22.90 -7.44 22.01
CA VAL A 407 -22.30 -6.14 22.33
C VAL A 407 -23.38 -5.05 22.48
N CYS A 408 -24.38 -5.06 21.59
CA CYS A 408 -25.40 -4.02 21.53
C CYS A 408 -26.73 -4.45 22.19
N ASP A 409 -26.85 -5.69 22.66
CA ASP A 409 -28.09 -6.29 23.19
C ASP A 409 -29.29 -6.11 22.23
N ILE A 410 -29.08 -6.32 20.94
CA ILE A 410 -30.10 -6.21 19.89
C ILE A 410 -30.29 -7.52 19.14
N ALA A 411 -31.49 -7.73 18.62
CA ALA A 411 -31.81 -8.91 17.83
C ALA A 411 -32.57 -8.56 16.52
N TYR A 412 -32.43 -9.42 15.52
CA TYR A 412 -33.16 -9.38 14.26
C TYR A 412 -33.83 -10.73 14.01
N CYS A 413 -35.09 -10.72 13.56
CA CYS A 413 -35.77 -11.96 13.18
C CYS A 413 -35.17 -12.52 11.87
N LYS A 414 -35.31 -13.83 11.66
CA LYS A 414 -34.82 -14.48 10.41
C LYS A 414 -35.27 -13.78 9.13
N LYS A 415 -36.56 -13.36 9.07
CA LYS A 415 -37.12 -12.66 7.90
C LYS A 415 -36.41 -11.34 7.56
N CYS A 416 -36.18 -10.50 8.58
CA CYS A 416 -35.48 -9.23 8.36
C CYS A 416 -33.99 -9.46 8.02
N THR A 417 -33.36 -10.43 8.63
CA THR A 417 -31.97 -10.80 8.33
C THR A 417 -31.86 -11.36 6.91
N SER A 418 -32.79 -12.23 6.48
CA SER A 418 -32.82 -12.75 5.11
C SER A 418 -32.99 -11.63 4.08
N ASN A 419 -33.80 -10.61 4.38
CA ASN A 419 -33.95 -9.46 3.48
C ASN A 419 -32.64 -8.64 3.37
N PHE A 420 -31.91 -8.47 4.47
CA PHE A 420 -30.61 -7.80 4.41
C PHE A 420 -29.58 -8.63 3.61
N ILE A 421 -29.53 -9.96 3.85
CA ILE A 421 -28.66 -10.88 3.09
C ILE A 421 -29.09 -10.88 1.61
N LEU A 422 -30.39 -10.92 1.31
CA LEU A 422 -30.89 -10.88 -0.06
C LEU A 422 -30.43 -9.59 -0.78
N ASN A 423 -30.58 -8.43 -0.15
CA ASN A 423 -30.15 -7.17 -0.73
C ASN A 423 -28.64 -7.16 -0.94
N TYR A 424 -27.87 -7.71 -0.02
CA TYR A 424 -26.41 -7.87 -0.16
C TYR A 424 -26.06 -8.81 -1.32
N ILE A 425 -26.71 -9.99 -1.39
CA ILE A 425 -26.50 -10.96 -2.49
C ILE A 425 -26.91 -10.36 -3.83
N LEU A 426 -28.03 -9.65 -3.91
CA LEU A 426 -28.46 -8.95 -5.13
C LEU A 426 -27.45 -7.87 -5.53
N SER A 427 -26.87 -7.18 -4.58
CA SER A 427 -25.77 -6.25 -4.85
C SER A 427 -24.51 -6.92 -5.39
N LEU A 428 -24.28 -8.20 -5.03
CA LEU A 428 -23.18 -9.01 -5.56
C LEU A 428 -23.50 -9.64 -6.92
N SER A 429 -24.76 -9.93 -7.22
CA SER A 429 -25.20 -10.59 -8.48
C SER A 429 -25.46 -9.61 -9.63
N GLN A 430 -25.56 -8.32 -9.35
CA GLN A 430 -25.63 -7.25 -10.36
C GLN A 430 -24.24 -6.81 -10.86
N LYS A 431 -23.23 -7.48 -10.40
CA LYS A 431 -21.81 -7.38 -10.77
C LYS A 431 -21.39 -8.61 -11.58
#